data_aec0318ce57b1d96ef3f6a25750cf287
#
_entry.id   aec0318ce57b1d96ef3f6a25750cf287
#
_cell.length_a   1.000
_cell.length_b   1.000
_cell.length_c   1.000
_cell.angle_alpha   90.00
_cell.angle_beta   90.00
_cell.angle_gamma   90.00
#
_symmetry.space_group_name_H-M   'P 1'
#
loop_
_entity.id
_entity.type
_entity.pdbx_description
1 polymer ?
#
loop_
_entity_poly.entity_id
_entity_poly.type
_entity_poly.pdbx_seq_one_letter_code
_entity_poly.pdbx_strand_id
1 'polypeptide(L)'
;MARSYGSAATLLALKEVTYGVKPAGNWEKFAFVSSDIGAEQNLIASELLGQGREPRAPFRDVINDEGNIVVPVEGRDFGRWLQLLLGNPTSSGVAATGDITFTANPSATHTITINGVVWTFVASGATGSQTNIGANLAATLTQLATDLNASVNASITPVTYANVGGTKLGFTHDTLGAVGNVFTIASGNANGVASGATLSGGGYTHTFISGAAALPSFAAEIGHVNVPAYFVHTGCMLNSMALNFQRSGAANATLNVLAQGETRFATSQGGTPTSRVYKPFSQFNGSVKRNNVALGNVTGAQFTYSNGMQGVPTIRNDGLIDGVDPTTIGITGSIDVRFADTVLVDDAVNNTPIELELAYKLAGLEGNNFSLTWTFHEVFLPRPRIPISGPGGVQTSFNWQGVYDDTLSKSATVVLKNDVTSYP
;
A
#
# COMPACT_ATOMS: atom_id res chain seq x y z
N MET A 1 12.04 -21.24 -33.52
CA MET A 1 12.60 -20.04 -32.88
C MET A 1 11.87 -19.81 -31.59
N ALA A 2 12.60 -19.62 -30.51
CA ALA A 2 11.98 -19.17 -29.23
C ALA A 2 11.41 -17.75 -29.41
N ARG A 3 10.22 -17.51 -28.87
CA ARG A 3 9.56 -16.20 -28.90
C ARG A 3 9.30 -15.77 -27.47
N SER A 4 9.44 -14.48 -27.18
CA SER A 4 9.05 -13.93 -25.89
C SER A 4 7.53 -13.82 -25.79
N TYR A 5 6.97 -14.18 -24.64
CA TYR A 5 5.56 -14.02 -24.31
C TYR A 5 5.44 -13.15 -23.06
N GLY A 6 4.52 -12.21 -23.05
CA GLY A 6 4.27 -11.35 -21.89
C GLY A 6 3.95 -12.14 -20.61
N SER A 7 3.27 -13.29 -20.73
CA SER A 7 2.97 -14.16 -19.58
C SER A 7 4.20 -14.82 -18.93
N ALA A 8 5.35 -14.85 -19.62
CA ALA A 8 6.61 -15.35 -19.10
C ALA A 8 7.59 -14.24 -18.72
N ALA A 9 7.23 -12.98 -18.96
CA ALA A 9 8.06 -11.84 -18.57
C ALA A 9 8.15 -11.70 -17.06
N THR A 10 9.27 -11.17 -16.59
CA THR A 10 9.50 -10.93 -15.15
C THR A 10 9.87 -9.48 -14.90
N LEU A 11 9.40 -8.94 -13.79
CA LEU A 11 9.82 -7.67 -13.24
C LEU A 11 10.50 -7.92 -11.90
N LEU A 12 11.75 -7.57 -11.79
CA LEU A 12 12.52 -7.57 -10.55
C LEU A 12 12.96 -6.15 -10.26
N ALA A 13 13.01 -5.76 -9.00
CA ALA A 13 13.58 -4.48 -8.59
C ALA A 13 14.29 -4.60 -7.25
N LEU A 14 15.28 -3.72 -7.04
CA LEU A 14 15.96 -3.58 -5.76
C LEU A 14 16.44 -2.13 -5.61
N LYS A 15 16.26 -1.58 -4.40
CA LYS A 15 16.77 -0.25 -4.05
C LYS A 15 18.29 -0.19 -4.21
N GLU A 16 18.79 0.86 -4.83
CA GLU A 16 20.22 1.10 -4.95
C GLU A 16 20.81 1.68 -3.66
N VAL A 17 22.06 1.33 -3.41
CA VAL A 17 22.88 1.96 -2.35
C VAL A 17 23.58 3.19 -2.90
N THR A 18 24.01 3.12 -4.15
CA THR A 18 24.65 4.23 -4.87
C THR A 18 23.89 4.40 -6.18
N TYR A 19 23.48 5.61 -6.50
CA TYR A 19 22.74 5.95 -7.71
C TYR A 19 23.45 5.44 -8.96
N GLY A 20 22.70 4.79 -9.85
CA GLY A 20 23.19 4.27 -11.12
C GLY A 20 24.10 3.04 -11.02
N VAL A 21 24.29 2.50 -9.83
CA VAL A 21 25.09 1.29 -9.60
C VAL A 21 24.19 0.11 -9.32
N LYS A 22 24.22 -0.88 -10.22
CA LYS A 22 23.45 -2.12 -10.08
C LYS A 22 23.69 -2.76 -8.70
N PRO A 23 22.65 -2.93 -7.87
CA PRO A 23 22.80 -3.54 -6.55
C PRO A 23 23.13 -5.03 -6.64
N ALA A 24 23.94 -5.52 -5.70
CA ALA A 24 24.23 -6.94 -5.54
C ALA A 24 23.16 -7.62 -4.65
N GLY A 25 23.06 -8.94 -4.76
CA GLY A 25 22.19 -9.76 -3.89
C GLY A 25 20.90 -10.21 -4.55
N ASN A 26 19.92 -10.60 -3.74
CA ASN A 26 18.64 -11.10 -4.20
C ASN A 26 17.65 -9.95 -4.37
N TRP A 27 17.08 -9.83 -5.56
CA TRP A 27 16.10 -8.80 -5.87
C TRP A 27 14.69 -9.23 -5.48
N GLU A 28 13.79 -8.27 -5.35
CA GLU A 28 12.37 -8.51 -5.12
C GLU A 28 11.67 -8.71 -6.48
N LYS A 29 10.81 -9.74 -6.58
CA LYS A 29 10.00 -10.04 -7.76
C LYS A 29 8.61 -9.45 -7.57
N PHE A 30 8.19 -8.62 -8.51
CA PHE A 30 6.90 -7.93 -8.48
C PHE A 30 5.93 -8.49 -9.51
N ALA A 31 4.63 -8.47 -9.16
CA ALA A 31 3.56 -8.62 -10.13
C ALA A 31 3.43 -7.32 -10.94
N PHE A 32 3.24 -7.43 -12.25
CA PHE A 32 3.00 -6.30 -13.13
C PHE A 32 2.00 -6.67 -14.24
N VAL A 33 1.39 -5.65 -14.83
CA VAL A 33 0.42 -5.79 -15.91
C VAL A 33 1.07 -5.50 -17.26
N SER A 34 1.87 -4.43 -17.31
CA SER A 34 2.63 -4.04 -18.51
C SER A 34 3.84 -3.19 -18.12
N SER A 35 4.81 -3.11 -19.01
CA SER A 35 5.95 -2.21 -18.91
C SER A 35 6.35 -1.76 -20.31
N ASP A 36 6.64 -0.47 -20.47
CA ASP A 36 7.23 0.13 -21.66
C ASP A 36 8.54 0.86 -21.35
N ILE A 37 9.09 0.65 -20.14
CA ILE A 37 10.42 1.20 -19.80
C ILE A 37 11.49 0.66 -20.75
N GLY A 38 12.33 1.54 -21.27
CA GLY A 38 13.38 1.17 -22.20
C GLY A 38 14.26 2.34 -22.59
N ALA A 39 15.51 2.02 -22.93
CA ALA A 39 16.46 3.00 -23.42
C ALA A 39 16.30 3.22 -24.93
N GLU A 40 16.13 4.46 -25.32
CA GLU A 40 16.08 4.88 -26.71
C GLU A 40 17.29 5.75 -27.07
N GLN A 41 17.85 5.55 -28.26
CA GLN A 41 18.95 6.33 -28.77
C GLN A 41 18.70 6.69 -30.24
N ASN A 42 18.57 7.98 -30.51
CA ASN A 42 18.36 8.50 -31.85
C ASN A 42 19.66 8.51 -32.68
N LEU A 43 19.53 8.70 -33.99
CA LEU A 43 20.62 8.92 -34.90
C LEU A 43 20.56 10.34 -35.46
N ILE A 44 21.70 11.05 -35.42
CA ILE A 44 21.86 12.39 -35.96
C ILE A 44 22.45 12.26 -37.37
N ALA A 45 21.76 12.83 -38.37
CA ALA A 45 22.22 12.83 -39.72
C ALA A 45 23.53 13.64 -39.89
N SER A 46 24.41 13.19 -40.76
CA SER A 46 25.63 13.92 -41.11
C SER A 46 25.30 15.11 -42.00
N GLU A 47 25.71 16.32 -41.60
CA GLU A 47 25.52 17.58 -42.36
C GLU A 47 26.75 17.95 -43.24
N LEU A 48 27.65 17.02 -43.50
CA LEU A 48 28.87 17.28 -44.24
C LEU A 48 28.58 17.67 -45.68
N LEU A 49 29.08 18.84 -46.08
CA LEU A 49 29.03 19.35 -47.46
C LEU A 49 30.21 18.90 -48.30
N GLY A 50 30.04 18.92 -49.62
CA GLY A 50 31.11 18.56 -50.56
C GLY A 50 31.45 17.05 -50.66
N GLN A 51 30.61 16.20 -50.11
CA GLN A 51 30.81 14.75 -50.08
C GLN A 51 29.94 13.97 -51.10
N GLY A 52 29.37 14.68 -52.09
CA GLY A 52 28.47 14.12 -53.09
C GLY A 52 27.00 14.15 -52.63
N ARG A 53 26.11 13.43 -53.36
CA ARG A 53 24.65 13.42 -53.12
C ARG A 53 24.18 12.30 -52.20
N GLU A 54 25.06 11.34 -51.90
CA GLU A 54 24.71 10.19 -51.07
C GLU A 54 24.82 10.56 -49.57
N PRO A 55 23.85 10.11 -48.74
CA PRO A 55 23.88 10.38 -47.30
C PRO A 55 25.08 9.66 -46.65
N ARG A 56 25.75 10.32 -45.72
CA ARG A 56 26.83 9.77 -44.93
C ARG A 56 26.33 9.06 -43.67
N ALA A 57 27.20 8.24 -43.06
CA ALA A 57 26.87 7.55 -41.82
C ALA A 57 26.43 8.53 -40.74
N PRO A 58 25.28 8.27 -40.06
CA PRO A 58 24.82 9.11 -38.99
C PRO A 58 25.65 8.91 -37.71
N PHE A 59 25.54 9.86 -36.79
CA PHE A 59 26.11 9.80 -35.46
C PHE A 59 25.04 9.31 -34.45
N ARG A 60 25.48 8.69 -33.38
CA ARG A 60 24.59 8.36 -32.25
C ARG A 60 24.31 9.60 -31.41
N ASP A 61 23.07 9.78 -30.99
CA ASP A 61 22.63 10.81 -30.05
C ASP A 61 22.72 10.32 -28.60
N VAL A 62 22.27 11.12 -27.66
CA VAL A 62 22.14 10.74 -26.24
C VAL A 62 21.14 9.60 -26.04
N ILE A 63 21.28 8.92 -24.92
CA ILE A 63 20.39 7.84 -24.52
C ILE A 63 19.35 8.40 -23.55
N ASN A 64 18.08 8.16 -23.81
CA ASN A 64 16.96 8.41 -22.89
C ASN A 64 16.41 7.07 -22.44
N ASP A 65 16.40 6.84 -21.12
CA ASP A 65 15.86 5.61 -20.53
C ASP A 65 14.72 6.00 -19.58
N GLU A 66 13.49 5.81 -20.06
CA GLU A 66 12.29 6.16 -19.32
C GLU A 66 11.11 5.28 -19.73
N GLY A 67 10.02 5.34 -19.01
CA GLY A 67 8.78 4.65 -19.37
C GLY A 67 7.85 4.45 -18.21
N ASN A 68 6.82 3.65 -18.47
CA ASN A 68 5.78 3.35 -17.49
C ASN A 68 5.78 1.87 -17.13
N ILE A 69 5.51 1.59 -15.87
CA ILE A 69 5.24 0.25 -15.37
C ILE A 69 3.84 0.25 -14.76
N VAL A 70 2.95 -0.60 -15.25
CA VAL A 70 1.62 -0.78 -14.67
C VAL A 70 1.68 -1.95 -13.69
N VAL A 71 1.41 -1.66 -12.43
CA VAL A 71 1.42 -2.65 -11.35
C VAL A 71 0.04 -2.76 -10.69
N PRO A 72 -0.33 -3.95 -10.19
CA PRO A 72 -1.56 -4.06 -9.39
C PRO A 72 -1.38 -3.35 -8.06
N VAL A 73 -2.46 -2.69 -7.59
CA VAL A 73 -2.52 -2.18 -6.23
C VAL A 73 -2.81 -3.35 -5.30
N GLU A 74 -1.88 -3.65 -4.40
CA GLU A 74 -1.97 -4.80 -3.52
C GLU A 74 -1.39 -4.50 -2.13
N GLY A 75 -1.67 -5.38 -1.16
CA GLY A 75 -1.43 -5.08 0.25
C GLY A 75 0.02 -5.20 0.71
N ARG A 76 0.94 -5.87 0.00
CA ARG A 76 2.29 -6.17 0.50
C ARG A 76 3.40 -5.49 -0.28
N ASP A 77 3.52 -5.77 -1.57
CA ASP A 77 4.63 -5.24 -2.39
C ASP A 77 4.43 -3.78 -2.78
N PHE A 78 3.17 -3.29 -2.77
CA PHE A 78 2.85 -1.90 -3.12
C PHE A 78 3.54 -0.88 -2.20
N GLY A 79 3.85 -1.26 -0.95
CA GLY A 79 4.62 -0.43 -0.03
C GLY A 79 6.05 -0.12 -0.51
N ARG A 80 6.65 -0.98 -1.34
CA ARG A 80 7.94 -0.69 -1.97
C ARG A 80 7.81 0.44 -3.00
N TRP A 81 6.76 0.40 -3.84
CA TRP A 81 6.50 1.48 -4.79
C TRP A 81 6.19 2.81 -4.10
N LEU A 82 5.45 2.77 -2.98
CA LEU A 82 5.22 3.96 -2.15
C LEU A 82 6.52 4.50 -1.54
N GLN A 83 7.43 3.64 -1.10
CA GLN A 83 8.74 4.04 -0.59
C GLN A 83 9.58 4.74 -1.67
N LEU A 84 9.58 4.21 -2.89
CA LEU A 84 10.32 4.81 -4.01
C LEU A 84 9.72 6.16 -4.43
N LEU A 85 8.40 6.34 -4.26
CA LEU A 85 7.69 7.57 -4.62
C LEU A 85 7.77 8.67 -3.54
N LEU A 86 7.64 8.28 -2.27
CA LEU A 86 7.42 9.21 -1.14
C LEU A 86 8.56 9.21 -0.12
N GLY A 87 9.54 8.31 -0.27
CA GLY A 87 10.58 8.10 0.73
C GLY A 87 10.21 7.05 1.78
N ASN A 88 11.09 6.89 2.78
CA ASN A 88 10.92 5.85 3.80
C ASN A 88 9.69 6.12 4.69
N PRO A 89 8.86 5.08 4.96
CA PRO A 89 7.72 5.22 5.86
C PRO A 89 8.14 5.23 7.33
N THR A 90 7.29 5.84 8.17
CA THR A 90 7.25 5.51 9.59
C THR A 90 6.40 4.27 9.77
N SER A 91 6.99 3.20 10.33
CA SER A 91 6.31 1.92 10.51
C SER A 91 6.05 1.64 11.98
N SER A 92 4.82 1.20 12.32
CA SER A 92 4.43 0.81 13.67
C SER A 92 3.70 -0.53 13.64
N GLY A 93 4.04 -1.42 14.59
CA GLY A 93 3.33 -2.69 14.78
C GLY A 93 2.04 -2.49 15.58
N VAL A 94 1.02 -3.29 15.27
CA VAL A 94 -0.25 -3.37 15.96
C VAL A 94 -0.44 -4.79 16.48
N ALA A 95 -0.82 -4.93 17.75
CA ALA A 95 -1.12 -6.23 18.34
C ALA A 95 -2.43 -6.81 17.81
N ALA A 96 -2.50 -8.13 17.67
CA ALA A 96 -3.77 -8.82 17.45
C ALA A 96 -4.60 -8.79 18.74
N THR A 97 -5.89 -8.50 18.63
CA THR A 97 -6.81 -8.41 19.75
C THR A 97 -8.07 -9.24 19.51
N GLY A 98 -8.80 -9.53 20.58
CA GLY A 98 -10.10 -10.17 20.56
C GLY A 98 -10.74 -10.11 21.92
N ASP A 99 -11.98 -10.57 22.04
CA ASP A 99 -12.66 -10.68 23.32
C ASP A 99 -13.60 -11.90 23.36
N ILE A 100 -13.95 -12.32 24.58
CA ILE A 100 -15.10 -13.15 24.85
C ILE A 100 -16.06 -12.34 25.71
N THR A 101 -17.23 -12.01 25.17
CA THR A 101 -18.28 -11.26 25.85
C THR A 101 -19.20 -12.22 26.60
N PHE A 102 -19.46 -12.00 27.88
CA PHE A 102 -20.34 -12.79 28.71
C PHE A 102 -21.62 -12.03 29.06
N THR A 103 -22.76 -12.69 28.94
CA THR A 103 -24.09 -12.12 29.27
C THR A 103 -24.51 -12.46 30.69
N ALA A 104 -23.91 -13.46 31.35
CA ALA A 104 -24.16 -13.86 32.74
C ALA A 104 -22.88 -14.45 33.36
N ASN A 105 -22.85 -14.50 34.70
CA ASN A 105 -21.76 -15.14 35.42
C ASN A 105 -21.64 -16.63 35.02
N PRO A 106 -20.46 -17.12 34.65
CA PRO A 106 -20.26 -18.54 34.34
C PRO A 106 -20.67 -19.46 35.53
N SER A 107 -21.18 -20.65 35.21
CA SER A 107 -21.45 -21.68 36.21
C SER A 107 -20.25 -22.65 36.29
N ALA A 108 -20.19 -23.44 37.37
CA ALA A 108 -19.20 -24.47 37.50
C ALA A 108 -19.29 -25.48 36.35
N THR A 109 -18.15 -25.93 35.87
CA THR A 109 -17.95 -26.78 34.69
C THR A 109 -18.06 -26.09 33.33
N HIS A 110 -18.47 -24.80 33.25
CA HIS A 110 -18.35 -24.03 32.03
C HIS A 110 -16.88 -23.86 31.65
N THR A 111 -16.61 -23.74 30.35
CA THR A 111 -15.25 -23.65 29.83
C THR A 111 -15.09 -22.53 28.82
N ILE A 112 -13.86 -22.07 28.66
CA ILE A 112 -13.38 -21.35 27.48
C ILE A 112 -12.18 -22.11 26.93
N THR A 113 -11.93 -22.01 25.63
CA THR A 113 -10.75 -22.62 25.02
C THR A 113 -9.86 -21.51 24.45
N ILE A 114 -8.61 -21.47 24.89
CA ILE A 114 -7.64 -20.44 24.56
C ILE A 114 -6.43 -21.14 23.95
N ASN A 115 -6.17 -20.93 22.67
CA ASN A 115 -5.08 -21.52 21.91
C ASN A 115 -4.93 -23.04 22.16
N GLY A 116 -6.06 -23.75 22.11
CA GLY A 116 -6.15 -25.21 22.33
C GLY A 116 -6.20 -25.65 23.81
N VAL A 117 -6.00 -24.74 24.76
CA VAL A 117 -6.09 -25.04 26.21
C VAL A 117 -7.51 -24.83 26.69
N VAL A 118 -8.12 -25.84 27.26
CA VAL A 118 -9.42 -25.76 27.92
C VAL A 118 -9.23 -25.18 29.33
N TRP A 119 -9.88 -24.05 29.60
CA TRP A 119 -9.92 -23.39 30.92
C TRP A 119 -11.29 -23.50 31.53
N THR A 120 -11.37 -24.00 32.75
CA THR A 120 -12.63 -24.40 33.40
C THR A 120 -12.98 -23.49 34.58
N PHE A 121 -14.22 -23.05 34.66
CA PHE A 121 -14.75 -22.35 35.83
C PHE A 121 -15.16 -23.35 36.92
N VAL A 122 -14.73 -23.10 38.15
CA VAL A 122 -15.03 -23.93 39.33
C VAL A 122 -15.57 -23.08 40.44
N ALA A 123 -16.42 -23.69 41.30
CA ALA A 123 -17.03 -22.98 42.42
C ALA A 123 -16.00 -22.54 43.48
N SER A 124 -14.97 -23.36 43.70
CA SER A 124 -13.87 -23.07 44.63
C SER A 124 -12.73 -24.06 44.39
N GLY A 125 -11.55 -23.78 44.94
CA GLY A 125 -10.41 -24.70 44.91
C GLY A 125 -9.76 -24.81 43.51
N ALA A 126 -9.78 -23.75 42.69
CA ALA A 126 -9.16 -23.71 41.35
C ALA A 126 -7.69 -24.12 41.39
N THR A 127 -7.29 -25.00 40.47
CA THR A 127 -5.92 -25.47 40.25
C THR A 127 -5.60 -25.60 38.77
N GLY A 128 -4.36 -25.35 38.35
CA GLY A 128 -3.95 -25.47 36.96
C GLY A 128 -4.74 -24.55 36.02
N SER A 129 -5.38 -25.09 34.99
CA SER A 129 -6.17 -24.32 34.01
C SER A 129 -7.62 -24.12 34.50
N GLN A 130 -7.78 -23.58 35.72
CA GLN A 130 -9.07 -23.32 36.34
C GLN A 130 -9.14 -21.92 36.95
N THR A 131 -10.35 -21.37 37.08
CA THR A 131 -10.64 -20.10 37.79
C THR A 131 -11.82 -20.27 38.71
N ASN A 132 -11.72 -19.72 39.93
CA ASN A 132 -12.82 -19.66 40.87
C ASN A 132 -13.89 -18.63 40.40
N ILE A 133 -15.14 -19.03 40.46
CA ILE A 133 -16.28 -18.16 40.19
C ILE A 133 -16.44 -17.16 41.33
N GLY A 134 -16.38 -15.87 40.97
CA GLY A 134 -16.61 -14.75 41.91
C GLY A 134 -18.08 -14.47 42.19
N ALA A 135 -18.34 -13.56 43.12
CA ALA A 135 -19.69 -13.17 43.55
C ALA A 135 -20.56 -12.61 42.43
N ASN A 136 -19.94 -12.09 41.36
CA ASN A 136 -20.62 -11.56 40.16
C ASN A 136 -19.71 -11.70 38.94
N LEU A 137 -20.25 -11.43 37.75
CA LEU A 137 -19.54 -11.55 36.50
C LEU A 137 -18.20 -10.76 36.47
N ALA A 138 -18.25 -9.50 36.89
CA ALA A 138 -17.05 -8.65 36.88
C ALA A 138 -15.94 -9.22 37.79
N ALA A 139 -16.30 -9.73 38.98
CA ALA A 139 -15.34 -10.36 39.90
C ALA A 139 -14.76 -11.65 39.29
N THR A 140 -15.60 -12.48 38.66
CA THR A 140 -15.16 -13.69 37.96
C THR A 140 -14.18 -13.37 36.83
N LEU A 141 -14.48 -12.36 35.98
CA LEU A 141 -13.60 -11.97 34.86
C LEU A 141 -12.29 -11.36 35.32
N THR A 142 -12.31 -10.62 36.46
CA THR A 142 -11.07 -10.09 37.05
C THR A 142 -10.19 -11.22 37.56
N GLN A 143 -10.78 -12.21 38.26
CA GLN A 143 -10.04 -13.38 38.72
C GLN A 143 -9.51 -14.20 37.54
N LEU A 144 -10.34 -14.44 36.50
CA LEU A 144 -9.96 -15.15 35.29
C LEU A 144 -8.77 -14.48 34.59
N ALA A 145 -8.80 -13.17 34.41
CA ALA A 145 -7.70 -12.42 33.82
C ALA A 145 -6.41 -12.54 34.66
N THR A 146 -6.53 -12.53 35.99
CA THR A 146 -5.40 -12.69 36.91
C THR A 146 -4.80 -14.09 36.79
N ASP A 147 -5.63 -15.15 36.77
CA ASP A 147 -5.19 -16.54 36.68
C ASP A 147 -4.53 -16.84 35.32
N LEU A 148 -5.09 -16.31 34.24
CA LEU A 148 -4.53 -16.43 32.89
C LEU A 148 -3.18 -15.74 32.76
N ASN A 149 -3.04 -14.52 33.27
CA ASN A 149 -1.78 -13.76 33.26
C ASN A 149 -0.71 -14.39 34.18
N ALA A 150 -1.11 -15.16 35.21
CA ALA A 150 -0.22 -15.90 36.08
C ALA A 150 0.14 -17.30 35.53
N SER A 151 -0.48 -17.73 34.44
CA SER A 151 -0.25 -19.03 33.83
C SER A 151 1.18 -19.14 33.27
N VAL A 152 1.80 -20.30 33.46
CA VAL A 152 3.12 -20.65 32.88
C VAL A 152 2.97 -21.50 31.61
N ASN A 153 1.73 -21.76 31.15
CA ASN A 153 1.48 -22.54 29.96
C ASN A 153 1.87 -21.76 28.70
N ALA A 154 2.80 -22.28 27.90
CA ALA A 154 3.31 -21.65 26.71
C ALA A 154 2.24 -21.30 25.63
N SER A 155 1.07 -21.97 25.65
CA SER A 155 -0.06 -21.61 24.78
C SER A 155 -0.87 -20.42 25.29
N ILE A 156 -0.74 -20.04 26.57
CA ILE A 156 -1.48 -18.96 27.23
C ILE A 156 -0.63 -17.69 27.36
N THR A 157 0.66 -17.84 27.71
CA THR A 157 1.59 -16.74 27.97
C THR A 157 1.83 -15.74 26.85
N PRO A 158 1.59 -16.00 25.53
CA PRO A 158 1.79 -15.01 24.49
C PRO A 158 0.77 -13.87 24.45
N VAL A 159 -0.22 -13.87 25.34
CA VAL A 159 -1.33 -12.91 25.35
C VAL A 159 -1.52 -12.32 26.75
N THR A 160 -1.70 -11.03 26.81
CA THR A 160 -2.14 -10.29 28.00
C THR A 160 -3.67 -10.28 28.06
N TYR A 161 -4.22 -10.61 29.23
CA TYR A 161 -5.66 -10.74 29.50
C TYR A 161 -6.16 -9.62 30.39
N ALA A 162 -7.35 -9.08 30.11
CA ALA A 162 -7.95 -8.01 30.89
C ALA A 162 -9.47 -8.18 31.04
N ASN A 163 -10.02 -7.82 32.20
CA ASN A 163 -11.45 -7.59 32.34
C ASN A 163 -11.80 -6.23 31.72
N VAL A 164 -12.65 -6.23 30.69
CA VAL A 164 -13.07 -5.02 29.97
C VAL A 164 -14.55 -4.75 30.28
N GLY A 165 -14.82 -3.66 31.00
CA GLY A 165 -16.17 -3.21 31.33
C GLY A 165 -17.01 -4.18 32.15
N GLY A 166 -16.39 -5.14 32.84
CA GLY A 166 -17.08 -6.11 33.72
C GLY A 166 -17.91 -7.20 33.00
N THR A 167 -17.90 -7.19 31.67
CA THR A 167 -18.66 -8.14 30.83
C THR A 167 -17.84 -8.86 29.79
N LYS A 168 -16.57 -8.46 29.57
CA LYS A 168 -15.70 -9.02 28.55
C LYS A 168 -14.36 -9.46 29.14
N LEU A 169 -13.88 -10.61 28.71
CA LEU A 169 -12.48 -10.95 28.80
C LEU A 169 -11.79 -10.49 27.50
N GLY A 170 -10.95 -9.48 27.58
CA GLY A 170 -10.15 -8.98 26.47
C GLY A 170 -8.82 -9.73 26.33
N PHE A 171 -8.36 -9.88 25.13
CA PHE A 171 -7.11 -10.53 24.71
C PHE A 171 -6.27 -9.54 23.90
N THR A 172 -5.02 -9.38 24.25
CA THR A 172 -4.05 -8.60 23.46
C THR A 172 -2.78 -9.43 23.31
N HIS A 173 -2.41 -9.79 22.08
CA HIS A 173 -1.20 -10.55 21.81
C HIS A 173 0.05 -9.68 22.09
N ASP A 174 1.01 -10.22 22.85
CA ASP A 174 2.18 -9.44 23.32
C ASP A 174 3.15 -9.10 22.19
N THR A 175 3.21 -9.97 21.16
CA THR A 175 4.01 -9.67 19.96
C THR A 175 3.18 -8.89 18.96
N LEU A 176 3.70 -7.72 18.56
CA LEU A 176 3.10 -6.89 17.51
C LEU A 176 3.18 -7.59 16.14
N GLY A 177 2.26 -7.23 15.26
CA GLY A 177 2.22 -7.78 13.90
C GLY A 177 1.22 -8.92 13.76
N ALA A 178 1.27 -9.59 12.60
CA ALA A 178 0.26 -10.58 12.20
C ALA A 178 0.34 -11.92 12.95
N VAL A 179 1.39 -12.14 13.75
CA VAL A 179 1.66 -13.41 14.43
C VAL A 179 0.52 -13.82 15.38
N GLY A 180 -0.11 -12.84 16.03
CA GLY A 180 -1.23 -13.08 16.93
C GLY A 180 -2.56 -13.42 16.24
N ASN A 181 -2.69 -13.18 14.93
CA ASN A 181 -3.94 -13.43 14.21
C ASN A 181 -4.32 -14.92 14.07
N VAL A 182 -3.41 -15.82 14.37
CA VAL A 182 -3.68 -17.28 14.39
C VAL A 182 -4.00 -17.80 15.79
N PHE A 183 -3.93 -16.96 16.81
CA PHE A 183 -4.21 -17.35 18.20
C PHE A 183 -5.71 -17.59 18.38
N THR A 184 -6.09 -18.84 18.67
CA THR A 184 -7.49 -19.26 18.71
C THR A 184 -8.17 -18.92 20.03
N ILE A 185 -9.44 -18.50 19.97
CA ILE A 185 -10.31 -18.27 21.11
C ILE A 185 -11.70 -18.87 20.85
N ALA A 186 -12.26 -19.52 21.86
CA ALA A 186 -13.62 -20.06 21.79
C ALA A 186 -14.27 -20.08 23.18
N SER A 187 -15.58 -20.04 23.21
CA SER A 187 -16.36 -20.23 24.44
C SER A 187 -17.11 -21.56 24.40
N GLY A 188 -16.91 -22.41 25.38
CA GLY A 188 -17.75 -23.58 25.68
C GLY A 188 -18.92 -23.25 26.61
N ASN A 189 -19.16 -21.96 26.89
CA ASN A 189 -20.22 -21.45 27.74
C ASN A 189 -21.33 -20.82 26.87
N ALA A 190 -22.57 -21.22 27.05
CA ALA A 190 -23.73 -20.67 26.35
C ALA A 190 -23.93 -19.16 26.58
N ASN A 191 -23.43 -18.62 27.72
CA ASN A 191 -23.47 -17.20 28.03
C ASN A 191 -22.23 -16.42 27.55
N GLY A 192 -21.27 -17.10 26.92
CA GLY A 192 -20.02 -16.50 26.40
C GLY A 192 -19.95 -16.54 24.89
N VAL A 193 -19.67 -15.40 24.25
CA VAL A 193 -19.51 -15.29 22.79
C VAL A 193 -18.15 -14.71 22.48
N ALA A 194 -17.32 -15.45 21.75
CA ALA A 194 -16.04 -14.97 21.26
C ALA A 194 -16.23 -14.01 20.07
N SER A 195 -15.40 -12.98 19.97
CA SER A 195 -15.40 -11.99 18.88
C SER A 195 -15.05 -12.58 17.51
N GLY A 196 -14.47 -13.78 17.49
CA GLY A 196 -14.09 -14.55 16.32
C GLY A 196 -13.47 -15.90 16.73
N ALA A 197 -13.11 -16.75 15.76
CA ALA A 197 -12.40 -17.99 16.04
C ALA A 197 -10.92 -17.76 16.44
N THR A 198 -10.38 -16.59 16.05
CA THR A 198 -9.01 -16.18 16.37
C THR A 198 -9.00 -14.70 16.74
N LEU A 199 -7.88 -14.24 17.32
CA LEU A 199 -7.59 -12.81 17.41
C LEU A 199 -7.45 -12.22 16.01
N SER A 200 -7.57 -10.90 15.89
CA SER A 200 -7.49 -10.18 14.62
C SER A 200 -6.91 -8.77 14.79
N GLY A 201 -6.64 -8.09 13.66
CA GLY A 201 -6.15 -6.71 13.65
C GLY A 201 -4.64 -6.57 13.89
N GLY A 202 -3.93 -7.67 14.15
CA GLY A 202 -2.47 -7.67 14.23
C GLY A 202 -1.85 -7.45 12.86
N GLY A 203 -0.88 -6.52 12.78
CA GLY A 203 -0.24 -6.16 11.53
C GLY A 203 0.71 -4.99 11.71
N TYR A 204 1.05 -4.34 10.61
CA TYR A 204 1.89 -3.14 10.59
C TYR A 204 1.18 -2.01 9.86
N THR A 205 1.37 -0.81 10.37
CA THR A 205 0.92 0.43 9.72
C THR A 205 2.15 1.17 9.24
N HIS A 206 2.22 1.42 7.94
CA HIS A 206 3.28 2.18 7.29
C HIS A 206 2.71 3.51 6.84
N THR A 207 3.24 4.59 7.41
CA THR A 207 2.82 5.96 7.08
C THR A 207 3.89 6.63 6.24
N PHE A 208 3.54 6.96 5.02
CA PHE A 208 4.35 7.75 4.08
C PHE A 208 3.82 9.17 4.05
N ILE A 209 4.71 10.15 3.92
CA ILE A 209 4.34 11.56 3.80
C ILE A 209 4.95 12.14 2.54
N SER A 210 4.25 13.09 1.90
CA SER A 210 4.77 13.83 0.76
C SER A 210 5.90 14.78 1.17
N GLY A 211 6.75 15.17 0.21
CA GLY A 211 7.77 16.20 0.43
C GLY A 211 9.10 15.69 0.97
N ALA A 212 9.41 14.39 0.86
CA ALA A 212 10.73 13.90 1.23
C ALA A 212 11.83 14.60 0.41
N ALA A 213 12.84 15.13 1.11
CA ALA A 213 13.94 15.87 0.48
C ALA A 213 14.86 14.98 -0.38
N ALA A 214 14.92 13.68 -0.08
CA ALA A 214 15.67 12.70 -0.83
C ALA A 214 14.80 11.45 -1.07
N LEU A 215 14.73 11.03 -2.32
CA LEU A 215 14.00 9.84 -2.73
C LEU A 215 14.98 8.73 -3.09
N PRO A 216 14.69 7.47 -2.76
CA PRO A 216 15.58 6.37 -3.07
C PRO A 216 15.55 6.05 -4.57
N SER A 217 16.72 5.81 -5.16
CA SER A 217 16.85 5.19 -6.49
C SER A 217 16.75 3.67 -6.38
N PHE A 218 16.46 3.04 -7.50
CA PHE A 218 16.38 1.58 -7.62
C PHE A 218 16.90 1.10 -8.98
N ALA A 219 17.27 -0.17 -9.05
CA ALA A 219 17.49 -0.86 -10.30
C ALA A 219 16.25 -1.73 -10.59
N ALA A 220 15.84 -1.76 -11.87
CA ALA A 220 14.76 -2.61 -12.36
C ALA A 220 15.27 -3.56 -13.43
N GLU A 221 14.82 -4.82 -13.42
CA GLU A 221 15.11 -5.80 -14.46
C GLU A 221 13.80 -6.23 -15.12
N ILE A 222 13.71 -6.04 -16.44
CA ILE A 222 12.66 -6.62 -17.28
C ILE A 222 13.23 -7.85 -17.96
N GLY A 223 12.74 -9.03 -17.56
CA GLY A 223 13.24 -10.31 -18.07
C GLY A 223 12.35 -10.92 -19.14
N HIS A 224 12.92 -11.22 -20.31
CA HIS A 224 12.33 -12.01 -21.39
C HIS A 224 12.85 -13.45 -21.32
N VAL A 225 12.32 -14.24 -20.38
CA VAL A 225 12.86 -15.56 -20.00
C VAL A 225 12.98 -16.53 -21.20
N ASN A 226 12.01 -16.51 -22.13
CA ASN A 226 11.98 -17.42 -23.29
C ASN A 226 13.02 -17.09 -24.37
N VAL A 227 13.60 -15.89 -24.36
CA VAL A 227 14.60 -15.41 -25.33
C VAL A 227 15.95 -15.13 -24.66
N PRO A 228 16.21 -15.60 -23.45
CA PRO A 228 17.19 -15.16 -22.46
C PRO A 228 17.76 -13.75 -22.70
N ALA A 229 16.90 -12.76 -22.50
CA ALA A 229 17.28 -11.34 -22.57
C ALA A 229 16.72 -10.61 -21.35
N TYR A 230 17.62 -10.05 -20.56
CA TYR A 230 17.29 -9.38 -19.29
C TYR A 230 17.82 -7.95 -19.38
N PHE A 231 16.90 -6.98 -19.40
CA PHE A 231 17.21 -5.56 -19.50
C PHE A 231 17.20 -4.98 -18.10
N VAL A 232 18.36 -4.52 -17.66
CA VAL A 232 18.58 -3.95 -16.34
C VAL A 232 18.71 -2.45 -16.48
N HIS A 233 17.76 -1.72 -15.91
CA HIS A 233 17.76 -0.27 -15.81
C HIS A 233 18.36 0.12 -14.47
N THR A 234 19.29 1.06 -14.45
CA THR A 234 19.94 1.57 -13.23
C THR A 234 19.71 3.06 -13.07
N GLY A 235 19.83 3.56 -11.85
CA GLY A 235 19.50 4.94 -11.54
C GLY A 235 18.01 5.26 -11.77
N CYS A 236 17.14 4.25 -11.61
CA CYS A 236 15.70 4.45 -11.74
C CYS A 236 15.18 5.33 -10.59
N MET A 237 14.41 6.36 -10.94
CA MET A 237 13.69 7.22 -10.00
C MET A 237 12.20 7.20 -10.35
N LEU A 238 11.36 7.03 -9.34
CA LEU A 238 9.91 7.01 -9.54
C LEU A 238 9.37 8.44 -9.60
N ASN A 239 9.12 8.91 -10.83
CA ASN A 239 8.68 10.29 -11.09
C ASN A 239 7.23 10.51 -10.71
N SER A 240 6.32 9.62 -11.12
CA SER A 240 4.90 9.78 -10.78
C SER A 240 4.19 8.46 -10.61
N MET A 241 3.06 8.52 -9.91
CA MET A 241 2.12 7.42 -9.74
C MET A 241 0.70 7.90 -9.98
N ALA A 242 0.00 7.24 -10.90
CA ALA A 242 -1.40 7.51 -11.19
C ALA A 242 -2.27 6.32 -10.77
N LEU A 243 -3.37 6.61 -10.06
CA LEU A 243 -4.38 5.63 -9.65
C LEU A 243 -5.76 6.08 -10.13
N ASN A 244 -6.60 5.09 -10.45
CA ASN A 244 -8.00 5.32 -10.74
C ASN A 244 -8.90 4.48 -9.83
N PHE A 245 -10.04 5.04 -9.46
CA PHE A 245 -11.08 4.42 -8.65
C PHE A 245 -12.35 4.33 -9.49
N GLN A 246 -12.85 3.12 -9.67
CA GLN A 246 -14.00 2.81 -10.51
C GLN A 246 -14.92 1.84 -9.80
N ARG A 247 -16.10 1.63 -10.35
CA ARG A 247 -17.09 0.70 -9.77
C ARG A 247 -16.63 -0.75 -9.79
N SER A 248 -15.84 -1.16 -10.78
CA SER A 248 -15.44 -2.55 -10.97
C SER A 248 -14.11 -2.67 -11.71
N GLY A 249 -13.47 -3.82 -11.60
CA GLY A 249 -12.21 -4.15 -12.26
C GLY A 249 -11.06 -4.35 -11.27
N ALA A 250 -9.87 -4.59 -11.82
CA ALA A 250 -8.65 -4.65 -11.05
C ALA A 250 -8.21 -3.24 -10.65
N ALA A 251 -7.71 -3.09 -9.43
CA ALA A 251 -7.06 -1.86 -9.00
C ALA A 251 -5.60 -1.88 -9.47
N ASN A 252 -5.25 -0.99 -10.38
CA ASN A 252 -3.91 -0.86 -10.93
C ASN A 252 -3.38 0.56 -10.72
N ALA A 253 -2.05 0.68 -10.62
CA ALA A 253 -1.33 1.93 -10.59
C ALA A 253 -0.39 2.00 -11.79
N THR A 254 -0.29 3.15 -12.45
CA THR A 254 0.70 3.45 -13.46
C THR A 254 1.85 4.21 -12.82
N LEU A 255 3.05 3.67 -12.93
CA LEU A 255 4.29 4.22 -12.40
C LEU A 255 5.11 4.77 -13.55
N ASN A 256 5.40 6.07 -13.55
CA ASN A 256 6.33 6.66 -14.50
C ASN A 256 7.74 6.68 -13.90
N VAL A 257 8.71 6.12 -14.62
CA VAL A 257 10.09 5.93 -14.18
C VAL A 257 11.02 6.67 -15.13
N LEU A 258 11.98 7.40 -14.55
CA LEU A 258 13.16 7.92 -15.24
C LEU A 258 14.37 7.11 -14.79
N ALA A 259 15.19 6.64 -15.72
CA ALA A 259 16.38 5.85 -15.42
C ALA A 259 17.63 6.50 -16.00
N GLN A 260 18.80 6.18 -15.44
CA GLN A 260 20.07 6.67 -15.95
C GLN A 260 20.46 5.92 -17.23
N GLY A 261 20.23 4.60 -17.27
CA GLY A 261 20.56 3.82 -18.45
C GLY A 261 20.28 2.34 -18.29
N GLU A 262 20.24 1.66 -19.44
CA GLU A 262 19.92 0.25 -19.60
C GLU A 262 21.15 -0.59 -19.96
N THR A 263 21.25 -1.78 -19.39
CA THR A 263 22.23 -2.79 -19.79
C THR A 263 21.54 -4.13 -19.98
N ARG A 264 21.76 -4.76 -21.14
CA ARG A 264 21.24 -6.09 -21.46
C ARG A 264 22.16 -7.20 -20.97
N PHE A 265 21.62 -8.20 -20.31
CA PHE A 265 22.30 -9.43 -19.88
C PHE A 265 21.67 -10.68 -20.51
N ALA A 266 22.45 -11.76 -20.59
CA ALA A 266 21.98 -13.08 -21.06
C ALA A 266 21.33 -13.90 -19.93
N THR A 267 21.54 -13.51 -18.68
CA THR A 267 20.98 -14.15 -17.48
C THR A 267 20.42 -13.10 -16.53
N SER A 268 19.42 -13.46 -15.72
CA SER A 268 18.88 -12.58 -14.70
C SER A 268 19.97 -12.14 -13.72
N GLN A 269 19.93 -10.89 -13.33
CA GLN A 269 20.85 -10.28 -12.37
C GLN A 269 20.26 -10.23 -10.95
N GLY A 270 19.00 -10.66 -10.78
CA GLY A 270 18.29 -10.62 -9.51
C GLY A 270 18.65 -11.72 -8.49
N GLY A 271 19.66 -12.56 -8.79
CA GLY A 271 20.07 -13.66 -7.90
C GLY A 271 18.97 -14.71 -7.72
N THR A 272 18.62 -15.03 -6.46
CA THR A 272 17.44 -15.82 -6.14
C THR A 272 16.32 -14.85 -5.70
N PRO A 273 15.41 -14.46 -6.62
CA PRO A 273 14.43 -13.41 -6.30
C PRO A 273 13.49 -13.81 -5.18
N THR A 274 13.23 -12.88 -4.29
CA THR A 274 12.22 -13.04 -3.25
C THR A 274 10.87 -12.52 -3.73
N SER A 275 9.78 -13.17 -3.34
CA SER A 275 8.42 -12.72 -3.64
C SER A 275 7.53 -12.88 -2.43
N ARG A 276 6.57 -11.96 -2.26
CA ARG A 276 5.52 -12.08 -1.26
C ARG A 276 4.26 -12.68 -1.87
N VAL A 277 3.43 -13.30 -1.03
CA VAL A 277 2.14 -13.80 -1.50
C VAL A 277 1.26 -12.62 -1.91
N TYR A 278 0.81 -12.63 -3.15
CA TYR A 278 0.00 -11.59 -3.77
C TYR A 278 -1.33 -11.39 -3.03
N LYS A 279 -1.62 -10.14 -2.61
CA LYS A 279 -2.85 -9.77 -1.88
C LYS A 279 -3.51 -8.56 -2.55
N PRO A 280 -4.23 -8.76 -3.69
CA PRO A 280 -4.74 -7.67 -4.49
C PRO A 280 -5.92 -6.94 -3.84
N PHE A 281 -5.99 -5.63 -4.08
CA PHE A 281 -7.22 -4.87 -3.98
C PHE A 281 -7.95 -4.92 -5.32
N SER A 282 -9.28 -4.83 -5.26
CA SER A 282 -10.13 -4.63 -6.43
C SER A 282 -10.82 -3.28 -6.34
N GLN A 283 -11.36 -2.80 -7.44
CA GLN A 283 -12.13 -1.54 -7.47
C GLN A 283 -13.34 -1.58 -6.51
N PHE A 284 -13.91 -2.77 -6.28
CA PHE A 284 -14.98 -2.98 -5.29
C PHE A 284 -14.57 -2.58 -3.85
N ASN A 285 -13.28 -2.61 -3.54
CA ASN A 285 -12.73 -2.25 -2.24
C ASN A 285 -12.53 -0.73 -2.07
N GLY A 286 -12.83 0.06 -3.12
CA GLY A 286 -12.59 1.49 -3.18
C GLY A 286 -13.60 2.31 -2.37
N SER A 287 -13.15 3.43 -1.81
CA SER A 287 -13.98 4.43 -1.16
C SER A 287 -13.40 5.83 -1.34
N VAL A 288 -14.28 6.83 -1.37
CA VAL A 288 -13.92 8.24 -1.46
C VAL A 288 -14.62 9.01 -0.33
N LYS A 289 -13.86 9.85 0.40
CA LYS A 289 -14.40 10.73 1.43
C LYS A 289 -13.95 12.17 1.22
N ARG A 290 -14.82 13.11 1.61
CA ARG A 290 -14.57 14.54 1.72
C ARG A 290 -14.68 14.95 3.18
N ASN A 291 -13.67 15.60 3.73
CA ASN A 291 -13.65 16.04 5.13
C ASN A 291 -14.10 14.93 6.08
N ASN A 292 -13.55 13.73 5.89
CA ASN A 292 -13.87 12.51 6.67
C ASN A 292 -15.30 11.95 6.49
N VAL A 293 -16.13 12.53 5.61
CA VAL A 293 -17.49 12.07 5.30
C VAL A 293 -17.51 11.37 3.94
N ALA A 294 -18.09 10.16 3.89
CA ALA A 294 -18.20 9.40 2.67
C ALA A 294 -19.02 10.12 1.59
N LEU A 295 -18.50 10.19 0.37
CA LEU A 295 -19.21 10.68 -0.80
C LEU A 295 -19.93 9.52 -1.48
N GLY A 296 -21.23 9.38 -1.24
CA GLY A 296 -22.04 8.26 -1.76
C GLY A 296 -22.43 8.35 -3.22
N ASN A 297 -22.22 9.49 -3.87
CA ASN A 297 -22.63 9.78 -5.26
C ASN A 297 -21.45 9.73 -6.25
N VAL A 298 -20.26 9.31 -5.84
CA VAL A 298 -19.07 9.17 -6.70
C VAL A 298 -19.23 7.99 -7.63
N THR A 299 -19.01 8.22 -8.92
CA THR A 299 -19.04 7.18 -9.98
C THR A 299 -17.65 6.80 -10.46
N GLY A 300 -16.67 7.69 -10.28
CA GLY A 300 -15.26 7.49 -10.57
C GLY A 300 -14.41 8.54 -9.88
N ALA A 301 -13.15 8.21 -9.63
CA ALA A 301 -12.14 9.16 -9.16
C ALA A 301 -10.78 8.74 -9.72
N GLN A 302 -9.90 9.70 -9.91
CA GLN A 302 -8.52 9.45 -10.29
C GLN A 302 -7.61 10.52 -9.72
N PHE A 303 -6.36 10.16 -9.54
CA PHE A 303 -5.33 11.14 -9.20
C PHE A 303 -3.97 10.74 -9.77
N THR A 304 -3.12 11.74 -9.90
CA THR A 304 -1.69 11.60 -10.19
C THR A 304 -0.91 12.37 -9.12
N TYR A 305 0.01 11.67 -8.48
CA TYR A 305 1.04 12.25 -7.64
C TYR A 305 2.34 12.27 -8.44
N SER A 306 2.99 13.43 -8.58
CA SER A 306 4.23 13.60 -9.33
C SER A 306 5.29 14.31 -8.50
N ASN A 307 6.51 13.78 -8.52
CA ASN A 307 7.68 14.40 -7.91
C ASN A 307 8.31 15.48 -8.81
N GLY A 308 7.79 15.64 -10.05
CA GLY A 308 8.30 16.63 -11.01
C GLY A 308 9.78 16.43 -11.32
N MET A 309 10.20 15.17 -11.49
CA MET A 309 11.61 14.84 -11.67
C MET A 309 12.13 15.27 -13.04
N GLN A 310 13.35 15.76 -13.06
CA GLN A 310 14.08 16.16 -14.27
C GLN A 310 15.45 15.49 -14.34
N GLY A 311 15.75 14.88 -15.49
CA GLY A 311 17.08 14.33 -15.75
C GLY A 311 18.11 15.47 -15.84
N VAL A 312 19.29 15.25 -15.27
CA VAL A 312 20.41 16.20 -15.28
C VAL A 312 21.34 15.86 -16.46
N PRO A 313 21.26 16.60 -17.57
CA PRO A 313 22.13 16.36 -18.72
C PRO A 313 23.52 16.93 -18.43
N THR A 314 24.55 16.08 -18.58
CA THR A 314 25.94 16.49 -18.49
C THR A 314 26.73 16.00 -19.71
N ILE A 315 27.86 16.62 -19.99
CA ILE A 315 28.75 16.15 -21.07
C ILE A 315 29.46 14.90 -20.61
N ARG A 316 29.00 13.74 -21.11
CA ARG A 316 29.53 12.41 -20.81
C ARG A 316 29.90 11.70 -22.12
N ASN A 317 30.86 10.80 -22.06
CA ASN A 317 31.29 9.99 -23.22
C ASN A 317 30.41 8.74 -23.43
N ASP A 318 29.44 8.48 -22.54
CA ASP A 318 28.50 7.35 -22.58
C ASP A 318 27.09 7.74 -23.04
N GLY A 319 26.81 9.05 -23.16
CA GLY A 319 25.51 9.58 -23.58
C GLY A 319 24.40 9.46 -22.53
N LEU A 320 24.71 9.12 -21.29
CA LEU A 320 23.76 8.99 -20.20
C LEU A 320 23.56 10.32 -19.45
N ILE A 321 22.45 10.43 -18.70
CA ILE A 321 22.26 11.53 -17.73
C ILE A 321 23.13 11.30 -16.49
N ASP A 322 23.49 12.38 -15.78
CA ASP A 322 24.28 12.28 -14.55
C ASP A 322 23.43 11.87 -13.35
N GLY A 323 22.22 12.34 -13.30
CA GLY A 323 21.28 12.08 -12.22
C GLY A 323 19.88 12.55 -12.56
N VAL A 324 19.00 12.51 -11.55
CA VAL A 324 17.61 12.98 -11.63
C VAL A 324 17.33 13.84 -10.41
N ASP A 325 16.94 15.11 -10.63
CA ASP A 325 16.61 16.06 -9.58
C ASP A 325 15.10 16.17 -9.41
N PRO A 326 14.56 16.06 -8.18
CA PRO A 326 13.17 16.35 -7.91
C PRO A 326 12.92 17.86 -7.96
N THR A 327 11.78 18.28 -8.54
CA THR A 327 11.33 19.67 -8.53
C THR A 327 10.08 19.82 -7.65
N THR A 328 9.13 20.64 -8.06
CA THR A 328 7.89 20.86 -7.30
C THR A 328 6.96 19.67 -7.44
N ILE A 329 6.44 19.18 -6.32
CA ILE A 329 5.42 18.14 -6.29
C ILE A 329 4.14 18.64 -6.95
N GLY A 330 3.59 17.84 -7.86
CA GLY A 330 2.28 18.06 -8.46
C GLY A 330 1.29 16.99 -8.01
N ILE A 331 0.13 17.42 -7.49
CA ILE A 331 -0.96 16.54 -7.13
C ILE A 331 -2.21 17.01 -7.83
N THR A 332 -2.72 16.20 -8.75
CA THR A 332 -3.91 16.54 -9.53
C THR A 332 -4.84 15.32 -9.63
N GLY A 333 -6.11 15.57 -9.86
CA GLY A 333 -7.05 14.48 -10.07
C GLY A 333 -8.43 14.95 -10.50
N SER A 334 -9.37 14.00 -10.53
CA SER A 334 -10.78 14.31 -10.76
C SER A 334 -11.67 13.38 -9.94
N ILE A 335 -12.88 13.87 -9.65
CA ILE A 335 -13.98 13.11 -9.05
C ILE A 335 -15.20 13.26 -9.95
N ASP A 336 -15.71 12.15 -10.43
CA ASP A 336 -16.94 12.07 -11.20
C ASP A 336 -18.11 11.73 -10.28
N VAL A 337 -19.12 12.58 -10.24
CA VAL A 337 -20.26 12.42 -9.34
C VAL A 337 -21.59 12.47 -10.08
N ARG A 338 -22.56 11.71 -9.57
CA ARG A 338 -23.98 11.98 -9.82
C ARG A 338 -24.35 13.25 -9.06
N PHE A 339 -24.86 14.25 -9.77
CA PHE A 339 -25.24 15.51 -9.14
C PHE A 339 -26.49 15.30 -8.27
N ALA A 340 -26.28 15.11 -6.99
CA ALA A 340 -27.32 14.86 -6.01
C ALA A 340 -27.47 16.01 -4.98
N ASP A 341 -26.42 16.83 -4.82
CA ASP A 341 -26.38 17.98 -3.92
C ASP A 341 -25.41 19.06 -4.46
N THR A 342 -25.31 20.18 -3.78
CA THR A 342 -24.48 21.33 -4.16
C THR A 342 -23.15 21.42 -3.39
N VAL A 343 -22.85 20.49 -2.50
CA VAL A 343 -21.72 20.57 -1.55
C VAL A 343 -20.39 20.82 -2.25
N LEU A 344 -20.04 19.99 -3.25
CA LEU A 344 -18.78 20.18 -4.02
C LEU A 344 -18.81 21.42 -4.91
N VAL A 345 -19.99 21.84 -5.37
CA VAL A 345 -20.15 23.08 -6.15
C VAL A 345 -19.91 24.29 -5.26
N ASP A 346 -20.47 24.28 -4.05
CA ASP A 346 -20.30 25.36 -3.08
C ASP A 346 -18.84 25.49 -2.63
N ASP A 347 -18.13 24.36 -2.41
CA ASP A 347 -16.68 24.36 -2.16
C ASP A 347 -15.93 25.01 -3.32
N ALA A 348 -16.24 24.62 -4.56
CA ALA A 348 -15.60 25.13 -5.76
C ALA A 348 -15.89 26.62 -6.00
N VAL A 349 -17.12 27.08 -5.74
CA VAL A 349 -17.53 28.49 -5.92
C VAL A 349 -16.89 29.39 -4.86
N ASN A 350 -16.83 28.91 -3.62
CA ASN A 350 -16.29 29.64 -2.48
C ASN A 350 -14.77 29.52 -2.35
N ASN A 351 -14.13 28.76 -3.23
CA ASN A 351 -12.69 28.42 -3.15
C ASN A 351 -12.31 27.86 -1.77
N THR A 352 -13.19 27.02 -1.19
CA THR A 352 -12.98 26.41 0.11
C THR A 352 -12.16 25.15 -0.08
N PRO A 353 -10.99 25.02 0.58
CA PRO A 353 -10.22 23.79 0.51
C PRO A 353 -10.94 22.65 1.22
N ILE A 354 -10.77 21.44 0.71
CA ILE A 354 -11.31 20.22 1.30
C ILE A 354 -10.19 19.19 1.54
N GLU A 355 -10.37 18.33 2.54
CA GLU A 355 -9.59 17.11 2.65
C GLU A 355 -10.24 16.02 1.79
N LEU A 356 -9.44 15.36 0.96
CA LEU A 356 -9.90 14.27 0.10
C LEU A 356 -9.20 12.97 0.46
N GLU A 357 -9.98 11.95 0.86
CA GLU A 357 -9.48 10.61 1.14
C GLU A 357 -9.94 9.62 0.06
N LEU A 358 -8.97 8.90 -0.53
CA LEU A 358 -9.22 7.80 -1.45
C LEU A 358 -8.59 6.52 -0.86
N ALA A 359 -9.37 5.47 -0.67
CA ALA A 359 -8.90 4.29 0.02
C ALA A 359 -9.36 3.00 -0.64
N TYR A 360 -8.52 1.96 -0.52
CA TYR A 360 -8.87 0.57 -0.73
C TYR A 360 -8.82 -0.16 0.61
N LYS A 361 -9.85 -0.94 0.92
CA LYS A 361 -9.92 -1.74 2.14
C LYS A 361 -10.56 -3.10 1.85
N LEU A 362 -9.88 -4.19 2.19
CA LEU A 362 -10.44 -5.53 2.02
C LEU A 362 -11.69 -5.71 2.88
N ALA A 363 -12.58 -6.62 2.47
CA ALA A 363 -13.83 -6.88 3.17
C ALA A 363 -13.60 -7.71 4.46
N GLY A 364 -14.52 -7.56 5.41
CA GLY A 364 -14.54 -8.35 6.65
C GLY A 364 -13.32 -8.11 7.55
N LEU A 365 -12.90 -9.15 8.26
CA LEU A 365 -11.77 -9.09 9.19
C LEU A 365 -10.43 -8.78 8.49
N GLU A 366 -10.26 -9.20 7.23
CA GLU A 366 -9.07 -8.87 6.44
C GLU A 366 -8.91 -7.35 6.22
N GLY A 367 -10.00 -6.60 6.17
CA GLY A 367 -9.96 -5.14 6.06
C GLY A 367 -9.34 -4.44 7.27
N ASN A 368 -9.26 -5.09 8.42
CA ASN A 368 -8.54 -4.57 9.56
C ASN A 368 -7.02 -4.68 9.39
N ASN A 369 -6.57 -5.65 8.58
CA ASN A 369 -5.16 -5.97 8.37
C ASN A 369 -4.61 -5.45 7.05
N PHE A 370 -5.47 -5.23 6.02
CA PHE A 370 -5.06 -4.80 4.69
C PHE A 370 -5.89 -3.63 4.21
N SER A 371 -5.27 -2.47 4.14
CA SER A 371 -5.86 -1.25 3.57
C SER A 371 -4.78 -0.32 3.05
N LEU A 372 -5.12 0.44 2.01
CA LEU A 372 -4.30 1.53 1.47
C LEU A 372 -5.16 2.78 1.47
N THR A 373 -4.72 3.83 2.13
CA THR A 373 -5.44 5.11 2.23
C THR A 373 -4.53 6.24 1.78
N TRP A 374 -4.97 6.99 0.79
CA TRP A 374 -4.39 8.27 0.37
C TRP A 374 -5.23 9.41 0.93
N THR A 375 -4.63 10.31 1.67
CA THR A 375 -5.26 11.52 2.20
C THR A 375 -4.54 12.73 1.62
N PHE A 376 -5.25 13.54 0.85
CA PHE A 376 -4.82 14.83 0.35
C PHE A 376 -5.42 15.89 1.26
N HIS A 377 -4.56 16.62 1.99
CA HIS A 377 -4.99 17.42 3.14
C HIS A 377 -5.65 18.73 2.74
N GLU A 378 -5.18 19.35 1.68
CA GLU A 378 -5.73 20.59 1.17
C GLU A 378 -5.88 20.51 -0.36
N VAL A 379 -7.14 20.41 -0.81
CA VAL A 379 -7.53 20.22 -2.20
C VAL A 379 -8.46 21.32 -2.62
N PHE A 380 -8.16 21.97 -3.74
CA PHE A 380 -9.00 22.99 -4.35
C PHE A 380 -9.70 22.46 -5.59
N LEU A 381 -10.98 22.81 -5.72
CA LEU A 381 -11.84 22.45 -6.83
C LEU A 381 -12.07 23.67 -7.73
N PRO A 382 -11.67 23.65 -8.99
CA PRO A 382 -12.13 24.67 -9.94
C PRO A 382 -13.62 24.50 -10.19
N ARG A 383 -14.33 25.62 -10.40
CA ARG A 383 -15.78 25.60 -10.65
C ARG A 383 -16.11 24.83 -11.92
N PRO A 384 -16.88 23.71 -11.84
CA PRO A 384 -17.23 22.92 -13.00
C PRO A 384 -18.42 23.51 -13.77
N ARG A 385 -18.62 23.01 -14.99
CA ARG A 385 -19.93 23.08 -15.67
C ARG A 385 -20.76 21.87 -15.27
N ILE A 386 -22.06 22.04 -15.11
CA ILE A 386 -22.99 20.97 -14.82
C ILE A 386 -23.91 20.80 -16.05
N PRO A 387 -23.49 20.00 -17.05
CA PRO A 387 -24.24 19.85 -18.29
C PRO A 387 -25.47 18.97 -18.09
N ILE A 388 -26.57 19.34 -18.71
CA ILE A 388 -27.77 18.50 -18.85
C ILE A 388 -27.77 17.99 -20.27
N SER A 389 -27.37 16.73 -20.49
CA SER A 389 -27.20 16.13 -21.82
C SER A 389 -28.41 15.32 -22.29
N GLY A 390 -29.48 15.23 -21.48
CA GLY A 390 -30.69 14.46 -21.83
C GLY A 390 -31.57 14.14 -20.61
N PRO A 391 -32.58 13.27 -20.75
CA PRO A 391 -33.52 12.96 -19.68
C PRO A 391 -32.93 12.04 -18.58
N GLY A 392 -31.70 11.60 -18.73
CA GLY A 392 -31.02 10.73 -17.74
C GLY A 392 -30.52 11.53 -16.52
N GLY A 393 -29.87 10.81 -15.59
CA GLY A 393 -29.28 11.45 -14.41
C GLY A 393 -28.13 12.40 -14.79
N VAL A 394 -28.10 13.58 -14.18
CA VAL A 394 -27.03 14.57 -14.34
C VAL A 394 -25.74 14.08 -13.70
N GLN A 395 -24.65 14.15 -14.43
CA GLN A 395 -23.29 13.85 -13.97
C GLN A 395 -22.38 15.05 -14.19
N THR A 396 -21.42 15.22 -13.31
CA THR A 396 -20.39 16.23 -13.46
C THR A 396 -19.05 15.70 -12.95
N SER A 397 -17.97 16.21 -13.53
CA SER A 397 -16.60 15.93 -13.11
C SER A 397 -16.03 17.17 -12.42
N PHE A 398 -15.45 16.97 -11.25
CA PHE A 398 -14.68 17.98 -10.54
C PHE A 398 -13.21 17.63 -10.67
N ASN A 399 -12.50 18.36 -11.52
CA ASN A 399 -11.04 18.33 -11.45
C ASN A 399 -10.59 18.96 -10.13
N TRP A 400 -9.41 18.58 -9.66
CA TRP A 400 -8.89 19.14 -8.44
C TRP A 400 -7.37 19.18 -8.44
N GLN A 401 -6.83 20.06 -7.59
CA GLN A 401 -5.42 20.20 -7.34
C GLN A 401 -5.17 20.17 -5.85
N GLY A 402 -4.24 19.29 -5.42
CA GLY A 402 -3.75 19.24 -4.05
C GLY A 402 -2.62 20.24 -3.86
N VAL A 403 -2.58 20.88 -2.70
CA VAL A 403 -1.55 21.84 -2.31
C VAL A 403 -0.97 21.48 -0.95
N TYR A 404 0.05 22.22 -0.55
CA TYR A 404 0.68 22.07 0.76
C TYR A 404 -0.21 22.64 1.85
N ASP A 405 -0.48 21.84 2.89
CA ASP A 405 -1.17 22.27 4.10
C ASP A 405 -0.14 22.82 5.10
N ASP A 406 -0.19 24.12 5.35
CA ASP A 406 0.75 24.81 6.26
C ASP A 406 0.64 24.33 7.71
N THR A 407 -0.53 23.85 8.13
CA THR A 407 -0.79 23.36 9.48
C THR A 407 -0.16 21.98 9.69
N LEU A 408 -0.36 21.09 8.71
CA LEU A 408 0.15 19.71 8.76
C LEU A 408 1.57 19.57 8.20
N SER A 409 2.10 20.61 7.55
CA SER A 409 3.41 20.67 6.90
C SER A 409 3.62 19.54 5.86
N LYS A 410 2.59 19.27 5.05
CA LYS A 410 2.58 18.26 3.98
C LYS A 410 1.36 18.40 3.07
N SER A 411 1.45 17.89 1.84
CA SER A 411 0.32 17.88 0.89
C SER A 411 -0.50 16.60 1.00
N ALA A 412 0.17 15.47 1.27
CA ALA A 412 -0.48 14.16 1.31
C ALA A 412 0.13 13.25 2.38
N THR A 413 -0.72 12.37 2.88
CA THR A 413 -0.32 11.22 3.73
C THR A 413 -0.84 9.95 3.10
N VAL A 414 0.00 8.90 3.05
CA VAL A 414 -0.40 7.57 2.59
C VAL A 414 -0.21 6.59 3.73
N VAL A 415 -1.27 5.88 4.07
CA VAL A 415 -1.25 4.85 5.11
C VAL A 415 -1.50 3.50 4.47
N LEU A 416 -0.51 2.62 4.53
CA LEU A 416 -0.60 1.24 4.14
C LEU A 416 -0.62 0.35 5.39
N LYS A 417 -1.68 -0.45 5.55
CA LYS A 417 -1.74 -1.49 6.58
C LYS A 417 -1.56 -2.85 5.94
N ASN A 418 -0.68 -3.67 6.52
CA ASN A 418 -0.42 -5.04 6.06
C ASN A 418 0.29 -5.88 7.13
N ASP A 419 0.81 -7.04 6.71
CA ASP A 419 1.58 -7.96 7.54
C ASP A 419 3.10 -7.89 7.30
N VAL A 420 3.58 -6.93 6.50
CA VAL A 420 5.01 -6.70 6.24
C VAL A 420 5.60 -5.86 7.35
N THR A 421 6.68 -6.32 7.97
CA THR A 421 7.30 -5.65 9.13
C THR A 421 7.87 -4.27 8.75
N SER A 422 8.54 -4.17 7.60
CA SER A 422 9.20 -2.94 7.14
C SER A 422 9.50 -2.98 5.65
N TYR A 423 9.78 -1.81 5.10
CA TYR A 423 10.32 -1.60 3.75
C TYR A 423 11.71 -0.98 3.91
N PRO A 424 12.79 -1.81 4.00
CA PRO A 424 14.16 -1.36 4.22
C PRO A 424 14.76 -0.66 3.00
#